data_0a4b9778a250b4b5cf145c3e9fbb06c6
#
_entry.id   0a4b9778a250b4b5cf145c3e9fbb06c6
#
_cell.length_a   1.000
_cell.length_b   1.000
_cell.length_c   1.000
_cell.angle_alpha   90.00
_cell.angle_beta   90.00
_cell.angle_gamma   90.00
#
_symmetry.space_group_name_H-M   'P 1'
#
loop_
_entity.id
_entity.type
_entity.pdbx_description
1 polymer ?
#
loop_
_entity_poly.entity_id
_entity_poly.type
_entity_poly.pdbx_seq_one_letter_code
_entity_poly.pdbx_strand_id
1 'polypeptide(L)'
;MICETRECDKLDELLLAVDDLKGALCQAQRRGDALHVVERDVVRAFVMRAGRMALEAYVELHGTGDLGPVIASAQGQELDRLEETRSRPYVSVFGPLEIERTLYSRGSRQRETAPLDALLGLPEGKFSFLVQEFGQLLGVDLAWDKTREVLERVLGIRVPVDSLERLNRHMAEDVPEYRDQRTTVPVKKEGAIFVSSADGKGIVMRQPVSETSPRGSSIVPPQTTGPRPGRKAMSVVGSLYSVDRYVRTPEQMLEILFRAGAPPEACSGGGDGPRPADEPKRPEPCGKHVWAATGRCPSGS
;
A
#
# COMPACT_ATOMS: atom_id res chain seq x y z
N MET A 1 -23.70 -1.54 -29.99
CA MET A 1 -23.89 -0.19 -29.46
C MET A 1 -22.60 0.53 -29.71
N ILE A 2 -22.54 1.33 -30.78
CA ILE A 2 -21.38 2.14 -31.15
C ILE A 2 -21.35 3.27 -30.13
N CYS A 3 -20.35 3.27 -29.27
CA CYS A 3 -20.07 4.39 -28.38
C CYS A 3 -19.78 5.60 -29.29
N GLU A 4 -20.69 6.57 -29.34
CA GLU A 4 -20.36 7.87 -29.90
C GLU A 4 -19.18 8.40 -29.09
N THR A 5 -18.01 8.45 -29.72
CA THR A 5 -16.80 9.01 -29.12
C THR A 5 -17.07 10.49 -28.89
N ARG A 6 -17.31 10.84 -27.63
CA ARG A 6 -17.28 12.24 -27.20
C ARG A 6 -15.94 12.80 -27.64
N GLU A 7 -15.95 13.90 -28.37
CA GLU A 7 -14.72 14.64 -28.65
C GLU A 7 -14.05 14.95 -27.30
N CYS A 8 -12.80 14.57 -27.16
CA CYS A 8 -12.04 14.74 -25.93
C CYS A 8 -10.74 15.48 -26.27
N ASP A 9 -10.73 16.77 -25.95
CA ASP A 9 -9.59 17.64 -26.22
C ASP A 9 -8.29 17.11 -25.59
N LYS A 10 -8.40 16.41 -24.47
CA LYS A 10 -7.25 15.78 -23.77
C LYS A 10 -6.63 14.61 -24.54
N LEU A 11 -7.42 13.88 -25.34
CA LEU A 11 -6.85 12.85 -26.21
C LEU A 11 -6.05 13.45 -27.33
N ASP A 12 -6.50 14.56 -27.90
CA ASP A 12 -5.77 15.28 -28.95
C ASP A 12 -4.48 15.90 -28.39
N GLU A 13 -4.53 16.48 -27.18
CA GLU A 13 -3.34 16.93 -26.46
C GLU A 13 -2.33 15.79 -26.22
N LEU A 14 -2.79 14.58 -25.89
CA LEU A 14 -1.93 13.42 -25.71
C LEU A 14 -1.25 13.00 -27.02
N LEU A 15 -1.97 13.03 -28.15
CA LEU A 15 -1.39 12.76 -29.47
C LEU A 15 -0.32 13.78 -29.86
N LEU A 16 -0.56 15.07 -29.60
CA LEU A 16 0.44 16.11 -29.80
C LEU A 16 1.69 15.91 -28.95
N ALA A 17 1.52 15.43 -27.70
CA ALA A 17 2.65 15.15 -26.82
C ALA A 17 3.55 14.02 -27.37
N VAL A 18 3.02 13.08 -28.15
CA VAL A 18 3.82 12.04 -28.82
C VAL A 18 4.70 12.64 -29.92
N ASP A 19 4.18 13.59 -30.68
CA ASP A 19 4.98 14.32 -31.70
C ASP A 19 6.09 15.16 -31.04
N ASP A 20 5.80 15.79 -29.90
CA ASP A 20 6.80 16.47 -29.06
C ASP A 20 7.94 15.52 -28.65
N LEU A 21 7.61 14.30 -28.21
CA LEU A 21 8.61 13.28 -27.88
C LEU A 21 9.52 12.97 -29.05
N LYS A 22 8.94 12.77 -30.25
CA LYS A 22 9.71 12.54 -31.48
C LYS A 22 10.69 13.69 -31.74
N GLY A 23 10.22 14.92 -31.61
CA GLY A 23 11.08 16.12 -31.74
C GLY A 23 12.22 16.14 -30.73
N ALA A 24 11.91 15.83 -29.44
CA ALA A 24 12.91 15.81 -28.36
C ALA A 24 13.96 14.72 -28.58
N LEU A 25 13.57 13.52 -29.04
CA LEU A 25 14.50 12.43 -29.36
C LEU A 25 15.43 12.79 -30.51
N CYS A 26 14.90 13.41 -31.58
CA CYS A 26 15.73 13.91 -32.70
C CYS A 26 16.72 14.99 -32.26
N GLN A 27 16.32 15.88 -31.36
CA GLN A 27 17.22 16.88 -30.78
C GLN A 27 18.31 16.26 -29.90
N ALA A 28 17.96 15.30 -29.04
CA ALA A 28 18.92 14.57 -28.20
C ALA A 28 19.96 13.83 -29.06
N GLN A 29 19.52 13.18 -30.15
CA GLN A 29 20.40 12.52 -31.10
C GLN A 29 21.38 13.51 -31.77
N ARG A 30 20.89 14.69 -32.15
CA ARG A 30 21.74 15.74 -32.77
C ARG A 30 22.78 16.30 -31.77
N ARG A 31 22.43 16.37 -30.48
CA ARG A 31 23.37 16.80 -29.43
C ARG A 31 24.36 15.73 -29.07
N GLY A 32 24.15 14.46 -29.45
CA GLY A 32 24.95 13.33 -29.06
C GLY A 32 24.76 12.94 -27.59
N ASP A 33 23.55 13.14 -27.05
CA ASP A 33 23.24 12.84 -25.66
C ASP A 33 23.39 11.34 -25.38
N ALA A 34 23.99 10.98 -24.25
CA ALA A 34 24.14 9.59 -23.84
C ALA A 34 22.78 8.96 -23.51
N LEU A 35 22.61 7.65 -23.77
CA LEU A 35 21.34 6.94 -23.60
C LEU A 35 20.71 7.14 -22.21
N HIS A 36 21.51 7.07 -21.14
CA HIS A 36 21.02 7.27 -19.75
C HIS A 36 20.46 8.68 -19.49
N VAL A 37 20.97 9.70 -20.21
CA VAL A 37 20.46 11.08 -20.15
C VAL A 37 19.12 11.15 -20.87
N VAL A 38 19.03 10.56 -22.06
CA VAL A 38 17.79 10.49 -22.84
C VAL A 38 16.70 9.72 -22.05
N GLU A 39 17.06 8.59 -21.44
CA GLU A 39 16.15 7.81 -20.60
C GLU A 39 15.59 8.65 -19.43
N ARG A 40 16.48 9.32 -18.68
CA ARG A 40 16.10 10.08 -17.49
C ARG A 40 15.31 11.35 -17.82
N ASP A 41 15.79 12.15 -18.76
CA ASP A 41 15.34 13.53 -18.94
C ASP A 41 14.28 13.66 -20.06
N VAL A 42 14.25 12.72 -20.99
CA VAL A 42 13.31 12.74 -22.13
C VAL A 42 12.24 11.67 -21.96
N VAL A 43 12.63 10.39 -21.95
CA VAL A 43 11.67 9.28 -22.01
C VAL A 43 10.88 9.18 -20.71
N ARG A 44 11.54 9.18 -19.56
CA ARG A 44 10.85 9.09 -18.26
C ARG A 44 9.91 10.28 -18.02
N ALA A 45 10.36 11.49 -18.31
CA ALA A 45 9.55 12.69 -18.16
C ALA A 45 8.30 12.64 -19.07
N PHE A 46 8.47 12.16 -20.30
CA PHE A 46 7.36 11.95 -21.22
C PHE A 46 6.37 10.89 -20.69
N VAL A 47 6.84 9.72 -20.27
CA VAL A 47 5.97 8.63 -19.77
C VAL A 47 5.13 9.10 -18.59
N MET A 48 5.72 9.83 -17.63
CA MET A 48 4.98 10.37 -16.48
C MET A 48 3.94 11.40 -16.92
N ARG A 49 4.28 12.28 -17.84
CA ARG A 49 3.34 13.29 -18.40
C ARG A 49 2.21 12.63 -19.20
N ALA A 50 2.55 11.73 -20.12
CA ALA A 50 1.58 11.03 -20.95
C ALA A 50 0.61 10.17 -20.12
N GLY A 51 1.11 9.46 -19.10
CA GLY A 51 0.27 8.68 -18.19
C GLY A 51 -0.74 9.56 -17.44
N ARG A 52 -0.32 10.74 -16.97
CA ARG A 52 -1.25 11.70 -16.34
C ARG A 52 -2.29 12.21 -17.33
N MET A 53 -1.87 12.65 -18.54
CA MET A 53 -2.80 13.13 -19.58
C MET A 53 -3.80 12.06 -20.00
N ALA A 54 -3.38 10.79 -20.08
CA ALA A 54 -4.28 9.68 -20.38
C ALA A 54 -5.34 9.46 -19.28
N LEU A 55 -4.97 9.63 -18.00
CA LEU A 55 -5.95 9.58 -16.90
C LEU A 55 -6.89 10.78 -16.93
N GLU A 56 -6.40 11.98 -17.21
CA GLU A 56 -7.21 13.19 -17.36
C GLU A 56 -8.21 13.03 -18.51
N ALA A 57 -7.77 12.51 -19.65
CA ALA A 57 -8.64 12.21 -20.79
C ALA A 57 -9.71 11.16 -20.44
N TYR A 58 -9.32 10.10 -19.72
CA TYR A 58 -10.27 9.08 -19.29
C TYR A 58 -11.37 9.67 -18.37
N VAL A 59 -11.00 10.56 -17.45
CA VAL A 59 -11.95 11.26 -16.58
C VAL A 59 -12.86 12.16 -17.41
N GLU A 60 -12.31 12.93 -18.35
CA GLU A 60 -13.07 13.84 -19.21
C GLU A 60 -14.13 13.12 -20.06
N LEU A 61 -13.82 11.92 -20.58
CA LEU A 61 -14.76 11.08 -21.31
C LEU A 61 -16.01 10.71 -20.49
N HIS A 62 -15.90 10.67 -19.16
CA HIS A 62 -17.02 10.43 -18.25
C HIS A 62 -17.81 11.70 -17.91
N GLY A 63 -17.26 12.88 -18.22
CA GLY A 63 -17.82 14.18 -17.85
C GLY A 63 -17.78 14.39 -16.33
N THR A 64 -18.67 15.26 -15.84
CA THR A 64 -18.74 15.62 -14.41
C THR A 64 -19.62 14.68 -13.57
N GLY A 65 -20.25 13.67 -14.16
CA GLY A 65 -21.22 12.81 -13.48
C GLY A 65 -22.57 13.49 -13.25
N ASP A 66 -22.96 14.44 -14.12
CA ASP A 66 -24.29 15.06 -14.08
C ASP A 66 -25.34 14.06 -14.61
N LEU A 67 -26.25 13.66 -13.73
CA LEU A 67 -27.36 12.74 -14.01
C LEU A 67 -28.71 13.45 -14.05
N GLY A 68 -28.72 14.79 -14.14
CA GLY A 68 -29.94 15.61 -14.16
C GLY A 68 -30.21 16.33 -12.83
N PRO A 69 -31.35 17.02 -12.70
CA PRO A 69 -31.63 17.89 -11.57
C PRO A 69 -31.83 17.15 -10.23
N VAL A 70 -32.31 15.90 -10.28
CA VAL A 70 -32.60 15.08 -9.09
C VAL A 70 -32.19 13.64 -9.33
N ILE A 71 -31.58 13.02 -8.33
CA ILE A 71 -31.22 11.59 -8.34
C ILE A 71 -31.79 10.89 -7.09
N ALA A 72 -31.96 9.58 -7.17
CA ALA A 72 -32.27 8.75 -6.01
C ALA A 72 -31.02 8.22 -5.35
N SER A 73 -30.85 8.37 -4.04
CA SER A 73 -29.79 7.73 -3.27
C SER A 73 -30.00 6.21 -3.17
N ALA A 74 -28.97 5.48 -2.73
CA ALA A 74 -29.06 4.04 -2.47
C ALA A 74 -30.16 3.67 -1.45
N GLN A 75 -30.59 4.62 -0.61
CA GLN A 75 -31.69 4.46 0.36
C GLN A 75 -33.02 4.96 -0.19
N GLY A 76 -33.15 5.27 -1.49
CA GLY A 76 -34.37 5.73 -2.13
C GLY A 76 -34.76 7.18 -1.80
N GLN A 77 -33.83 7.97 -1.25
CA GLN A 77 -34.05 9.38 -0.96
C GLN A 77 -33.71 10.23 -2.18
N GLU A 78 -34.53 11.24 -2.47
CA GLU A 78 -34.27 12.22 -3.51
C GLU A 78 -33.15 13.19 -3.07
N LEU A 79 -32.21 13.41 -3.96
CA LEU A 79 -31.10 14.34 -3.80
C LEU A 79 -31.10 15.33 -4.96
N ASP A 80 -31.04 16.61 -4.63
CA ASP A 80 -31.01 17.70 -5.58
C ASP A 80 -29.58 17.97 -6.04
N ARG A 81 -29.41 18.29 -7.34
CA ARG A 81 -28.14 18.72 -7.89
C ARG A 81 -27.73 20.07 -7.30
N LEU A 82 -26.48 20.18 -6.86
CA LEU A 82 -25.90 21.47 -6.50
C LEU A 82 -25.55 22.27 -7.76
N GLU A 83 -25.65 23.60 -7.67
CA GLU A 83 -25.42 24.50 -8.81
C GLU A 83 -23.96 24.48 -9.26
N GLU A 84 -23.02 24.35 -8.32
CA GLU A 84 -21.59 24.38 -8.59
C GLU A 84 -21.00 22.97 -8.62
N THR A 85 -20.14 22.73 -9.61
CA THR A 85 -19.26 21.57 -9.60
C THR A 85 -18.15 21.77 -8.58
N ARG A 86 -17.59 20.68 -8.04
CA ARG A 86 -16.43 20.75 -7.14
C ARG A 86 -15.30 19.88 -7.64
N SER A 87 -14.11 20.49 -7.64
CA SER A 87 -12.88 19.77 -7.90
C SER A 87 -12.51 18.88 -6.72
N ARG A 88 -11.99 17.69 -7.04
CA ARG A 88 -11.43 16.74 -6.10
C ARG A 88 -10.00 16.41 -6.50
N PRO A 89 -9.00 16.64 -5.62
CA PRO A 89 -7.64 16.23 -5.91
C PRO A 89 -7.53 14.70 -5.92
N TYR A 90 -6.82 14.19 -6.92
CA TYR A 90 -6.49 12.78 -7.06
C TYR A 90 -5.01 12.62 -7.39
N VAL A 91 -4.28 11.84 -6.62
CA VAL A 91 -2.85 11.61 -6.79
C VAL A 91 -2.63 10.20 -7.31
N SER A 92 -2.30 10.11 -8.59
CA SER A 92 -1.93 8.86 -9.25
C SER A 92 -0.42 8.61 -9.19
N VAL A 93 0.04 7.45 -9.64
CA VAL A 93 1.46 7.13 -9.82
C VAL A 93 2.14 8.03 -10.88
N PHE A 94 1.35 8.68 -11.73
CA PHE A 94 1.82 9.63 -12.76
C PHE A 94 1.78 11.09 -12.31
N GLY A 95 1.38 11.33 -11.06
CA GLY A 95 1.28 12.67 -10.47
C GLY A 95 -0.15 13.07 -10.09
N PRO A 96 -0.31 14.31 -9.60
CA PRO A 96 -1.61 14.84 -9.21
C PRO A 96 -2.43 15.24 -10.43
N LEU A 97 -3.75 15.07 -10.34
CA LEU A 97 -4.77 15.56 -11.25
C LEU A 97 -6.00 16.01 -10.45
N GLU A 98 -6.85 16.81 -11.06
CA GLU A 98 -8.08 17.32 -10.48
C GLU A 98 -9.28 16.72 -11.22
N ILE A 99 -10.26 16.25 -10.46
CA ILE A 99 -11.50 15.62 -10.99
C ILE A 99 -12.67 16.54 -10.70
N GLU A 100 -13.19 17.19 -11.74
CA GLU A 100 -14.40 18.01 -11.63
C GLU A 100 -15.64 17.11 -11.48
N ARG A 101 -16.46 17.38 -10.48
CA ARG A 101 -17.62 16.53 -10.14
C ARG A 101 -18.88 17.34 -9.88
N THR A 102 -19.98 16.85 -10.41
CA THR A 102 -21.33 17.30 -10.01
C THR A 102 -21.70 16.63 -8.68
N LEU A 103 -22.16 17.43 -7.74
CA LEU A 103 -22.57 16.98 -6.42
C LEU A 103 -24.07 17.05 -6.24
N TYR A 104 -24.57 16.12 -5.44
CA TYR A 104 -25.97 16.02 -5.06
C TYR A 104 -26.14 16.00 -3.55
N SER A 105 -27.15 16.72 -3.04
CA SER A 105 -27.43 16.78 -1.60
C SER A 105 -28.91 16.98 -1.35
N ARG A 106 -29.38 16.59 -0.18
CA ARG A 106 -30.75 16.83 0.27
C ARG A 106 -30.93 18.20 0.97
N GLY A 107 -29.86 18.97 1.12
CA GLY A 107 -29.86 20.26 1.79
C GLY A 107 -28.49 20.63 2.35
N SER A 108 -28.33 21.88 2.75
CA SER A 108 -27.06 22.52 3.08
C SER A 108 -26.24 21.92 4.24
N ARG A 109 -26.76 20.92 4.96
CA ARG A 109 -26.08 20.26 6.09
C ARG A 109 -25.99 18.74 5.97
N GLN A 110 -26.34 18.17 4.83
CA GLN A 110 -26.29 16.73 4.63
C GLN A 110 -25.05 16.33 3.82
N ARG A 111 -24.70 15.03 3.91
CA ARG A 111 -23.58 14.46 3.17
C ARG A 111 -23.82 14.59 1.66
N GLU A 112 -22.89 15.23 0.97
CA GLU A 112 -22.92 15.37 -0.47
C GLU A 112 -22.49 14.05 -1.14
N THR A 113 -23.12 13.73 -2.24
CA THR A 113 -22.82 12.53 -3.04
C THR A 113 -22.36 12.95 -4.43
N ALA A 114 -21.28 12.36 -4.91
CA ALA A 114 -20.79 12.53 -6.28
C ALA A 114 -20.96 11.20 -7.02
N PRO A 115 -21.89 11.06 -7.97
CA PRO A 115 -22.07 9.83 -8.74
C PRO A 115 -20.82 9.41 -9.49
N LEU A 116 -20.04 10.39 -9.97
CA LEU A 116 -18.79 10.15 -10.66
C LEU A 116 -17.76 9.38 -9.81
N ASP A 117 -17.73 9.63 -8.49
CA ASP A 117 -16.80 8.93 -7.60
C ASP A 117 -17.06 7.42 -7.58
N ALA A 118 -18.34 7.04 -7.53
CA ALA A 118 -18.75 5.64 -7.58
C ALA A 118 -18.52 5.02 -8.97
N LEU A 119 -18.81 5.76 -10.03
CA LEU A 119 -18.61 5.32 -11.41
C LEU A 119 -17.13 5.04 -11.72
N LEU A 120 -16.24 5.91 -11.27
CA LEU A 120 -14.80 5.77 -11.45
C LEU A 120 -14.14 4.88 -10.38
N GLY A 121 -14.88 4.40 -9.39
CA GLY A 121 -14.35 3.58 -8.30
C GLY A 121 -13.25 4.31 -7.51
N LEU A 122 -13.44 5.59 -7.22
CA LEU A 122 -12.41 6.39 -6.54
C LEU A 122 -12.29 5.97 -5.06
N PRO A 123 -11.06 5.93 -4.52
CA PRO A 123 -10.83 5.68 -3.10
C PRO A 123 -11.42 6.82 -2.25
N GLU A 124 -11.66 6.61 -0.96
CA GLU A 124 -12.15 7.68 -0.07
C GLU A 124 -11.20 8.88 0.03
N GLY A 125 -9.89 8.63 0.05
CA GLY A 125 -8.84 9.65 0.08
C GLY A 125 -8.43 10.14 -1.31
N LYS A 126 -7.41 10.98 -1.35
CA LYS A 126 -6.88 11.55 -2.59
C LYS A 126 -5.86 10.65 -3.30
N PHE A 127 -5.30 9.65 -2.65
CA PHE A 127 -4.27 8.79 -3.23
C PHE A 127 -4.91 7.60 -3.95
N SER A 128 -4.52 7.35 -5.20
CA SER A 128 -4.99 6.21 -5.97
C SER A 128 -4.67 4.88 -5.27
N PHE A 129 -5.44 3.84 -5.58
CA PHE A 129 -5.18 2.50 -5.03
C PHE A 129 -3.77 2.01 -5.34
N LEU A 130 -3.24 2.32 -6.54
CA LEU A 130 -1.89 1.93 -6.93
C LEU A 130 -0.81 2.67 -6.11
N VAL A 131 -1.03 3.95 -5.76
CA VAL A 131 -0.14 4.69 -4.84
C VAL A 131 -0.20 4.08 -3.44
N GLN A 132 -1.39 3.70 -2.98
CA GLN A 132 -1.57 3.02 -1.70
C GLN A 132 -0.86 1.66 -1.68
N GLU A 133 -1.04 0.86 -2.73
CA GLU A 133 -0.37 -0.44 -2.89
C GLU A 133 1.16 -0.30 -2.83
N PHE A 134 1.75 0.64 -3.59
CA PHE A 134 3.19 0.88 -3.53
C PHE A 134 3.65 1.36 -2.16
N GLY A 135 2.86 2.21 -1.50
CA GLY A 135 3.12 2.63 -0.13
C GLY A 135 3.16 1.45 0.85
N GLN A 136 2.22 0.51 0.71
CA GLN A 136 2.16 -0.70 1.55
C GLN A 136 3.31 -1.66 1.24
N LEU A 137 3.56 -1.93 -0.05
CA LEU A 137 4.64 -2.82 -0.48
C LEU A 137 6.00 -2.37 0.07
N LEU A 138 6.29 -1.07 -0.03
CA LEU A 138 7.52 -0.52 0.52
C LEU A 138 7.51 -0.45 2.05
N GLY A 139 6.35 -0.18 2.66
CA GLY A 139 6.18 -0.07 4.11
C GLY A 139 6.35 -1.39 4.86
N VAL A 140 6.31 -2.54 4.18
CA VAL A 140 6.63 -3.85 4.77
C VAL A 140 8.10 -3.92 5.19
N ASP A 141 9.00 -3.37 4.37
CA ASP A 141 10.45 -3.51 4.56
C ASP A 141 11.11 -2.20 5.03
N LEU A 142 10.47 -1.05 4.81
CA LEU A 142 11.05 0.26 5.04
C LEU A 142 10.28 1.05 6.11
N ALA A 143 11.00 1.89 6.85
CA ALA A 143 10.37 2.93 7.68
C ALA A 143 9.61 3.93 6.79
N TRP A 144 8.53 4.54 7.32
CA TRP A 144 7.67 5.44 6.56
C TRP A 144 8.39 6.64 5.92
N ASP A 145 9.41 7.20 6.59
CA ASP A 145 10.23 8.26 6.01
C ASP A 145 11.00 7.78 4.76
N LYS A 146 11.53 6.55 4.81
CA LYS A 146 12.21 5.94 3.66
C LYS A 146 11.23 5.58 2.55
N THR A 147 10.06 5.07 2.89
CA THR A 147 8.97 4.83 1.94
C THR A 147 8.62 6.11 1.19
N ARG A 148 8.43 7.23 1.91
CA ARG A 148 8.19 8.54 1.32
C ARG A 148 9.30 8.97 0.35
N GLU A 149 10.58 8.84 0.78
CA GLU A 149 11.74 9.17 -0.07
C GLU A 149 11.76 8.34 -1.36
N VAL A 150 11.50 7.04 -1.27
CA VAL A 150 11.48 6.15 -2.44
C VAL A 150 10.37 6.54 -3.40
N LEU A 151 9.14 6.75 -2.91
CA LEU A 151 8.01 7.19 -3.73
C LEU A 151 8.30 8.53 -4.43
N GLU A 152 8.86 9.50 -3.70
CA GLU A 152 9.23 10.81 -4.26
C GLU A 152 10.33 10.66 -5.33
N ARG A 153 11.35 9.86 -5.07
CA ARG A 153 12.47 9.65 -5.99
C ARG A 153 12.09 8.86 -7.25
N VAL A 154 11.26 7.83 -7.11
CA VAL A 154 10.90 6.93 -8.21
C VAL A 154 9.74 7.47 -9.02
N LEU A 155 8.68 7.96 -8.36
CA LEU A 155 7.44 8.38 -9.01
C LEU A 155 7.29 9.91 -9.08
N GLY A 156 8.12 10.67 -8.37
CA GLY A 156 7.99 12.13 -8.29
C GLY A 156 6.77 12.59 -7.47
N ILE A 157 6.14 11.72 -6.71
CA ILE A 157 4.97 12.03 -5.89
C ILE A 157 5.34 12.09 -4.40
N ARG A 158 4.82 13.10 -3.72
CA ARG A 158 5.06 13.27 -2.29
C ARG A 158 3.86 12.82 -1.48
N VAL A 159 4.01 11.69 -0.79
CA VAL A 159 3.02 11.18 0.14
C VAL A 159 3.50 11.47 1.57
N PRO A 160 2.82 12.31 2.36
CA PRO A 160 3.22 12.57 3.74
C PRO A 160 3.21 11.31 4.60
N VAL A 161 4.13 11.22 5.56
CA VAL A 161 4.24 10.08 6.48
C VAL A 161 2.93 9.81 7.23
N ASP A 162 2.27 10.87 7.73
CA ASP A 162 0.97 10.74 8.40
C ASP A 162 -0.11 10.15 7.48
N SER A 163 -0.01 10.41 6.17
CA SER A 163 -0.93 9.81 5.19
C SER A 163 -0.62 8.33 4.98
N LEU A 164 0.65 7.94 4.88
CA LEU A 164 1.06 6.54 4.78
C LEU A 164 0.61 5.74 6.02
N GLU A 165 0.83 6.29 7.22
CA GLU A 165 0.38 5.67 8.47
C GLU A 165 -1.16 5.52 8.53
N ARG A 166 -1.90 6.52 8.05
CA ARG A 166 -3.37 6.49 8.03
C ARG A 166 -3.90 5.47 7.03
N LEU A 167 -3.33 5.44 5.82
CA LEU A 167 -3.67 4.44 4.80
C LEU A 167 -3.42 3.03 5.30
N ASN A 168 -2.27 2.79 5.95
CA ASN A 168 -1.96 1.50 6.52
C ASN A 168 -2.96 1.08 7.61
N ARG A 169 -3.38 2.00 8.47
CA ARG A 169 -4.40 1.72 9.49
C ARG A 169 -5.75 1.38 8.88
N HIS A 170 -6.16 2.13 7.86
CA HIS A 170 -7.43 1.89 7.16
C HIS A 170 -7.43 0.52 6.47
N MET A 171 -6.36 0.17 5.74
CA MET A 171 -6.23 -1.15 5.12
C MET A 171 -6.17 -2.29 6.14
N ALA A 172 -5.67 -2.03 7.35
CA ALA A 172 -5.63 -3.04 8.42
C ALA A 172 -7.01 -3.38 8.99
N GLU A 173 -8.02 -2.54 8.77
CA GLU A 173 -9.40 -2.78 9.21
C GLU A 173 -10.00 -4.00 8.50
N ASP A 174 -9.65 -4.26 7.25
CA ASP A 174 -10.16 -5.38 6.45
C ASP A 174 -9.41 -6.71 6.71
N VAL A 175 -8.29 -6.68 7.44
CA VAL A 175 -7.47 -7.88 7.68
C VAL A 175 -8.21 -9.00 8.40
N PRO A 176 -9.07 -8.76 9.43
CA PRO A 176 -9.83 -9.84 10.06
C PRO A 176 -10.74 -10.55 9.08
N GLU A 177 -11.52 -9.82 8.29
CA GLU A 177 -12.44 -10.38 7.30
C GLU A 177 -11.69 -11.18 6.22
N TYR A 178 -10.58 -10.63 5.71
CA TYR A 178 -9.71 -11.35 4.77
C TYR A 178 -9.19 -12.67 5.34
N ARG A 179 -8.85 -12.70 6.63
CA ARG A 179 -8.38 -13.93 7.30
C ARG A 179 -9.50 -14.97 7.39
N ASP A 180 -10.70 -14.54 7.73
CA ASP A 180 -11.86 -15.43 7.89
C ASP A 180 -12.31 -16.02 6.55
N GLN A 181 -12.10 -15.29 5.45
CA GLN A 181 -12.40 -15.76 4.09
C GLN A 181 -11.35 -16.73 3.53
N ARG A 182 -10.16 -16.85 4.15
CA ARG A 182 -9.13 -17.77 3.66
C ARG A 182 -9.59 -19.21 3.83
N THR A 183 -9.67 -19.89 2.70
CA THR A 183 -10.00 -21.32 2.64
C THR A 183 -8.95 -22.14 3.40
N THR A 184 -9.41 -22.99 4.33
CA THR A 184 -8.55 -23.95 4.99
C THR A 184 -7.96 -24.93 3.97
N VAL A 185 -6.71 -25.33 4.18
CA VAL A 185 -6.07 -26.33 3.31
C VAL A 185 -6.84 -27.64 3.41
N PRO A 186 -7.18 -28.32 2.28
CA PRO A 186 -7.83 -29.61 2.32
C PRO A 186 -7.00 -30.63 3.12
N VAL A 187 -7.64 -31.39 4.00
CA VAL A 187 -7.01 -32.39 4.88
C VAL A 187 -6.09 -33.35 4.11
N LYS A 188 -6.40 -33.69 2.86
CA LYS A 188 -5.57 -34.53 1.98
C LYS A 188 -4.20 -33.94 1.62
N LYS A 189 -3.98 -32.67 1.87
CA LYS A 189 -2.71 -31.97 1.61
C LYS A 189 -1.98 -31.58 2.91
N GLU A 190 -2.51 -32.01 4.06
CA GLU A 190 -1.85 -31.77 5.34
C GLU A 190 -0.70 -32.76 5.56
N GLY A 191 0.39 -32.24 6.13
CA GLY A 191 1.51 -33.07 6.56
C GLY A 191 1.20 -33.86 7.83
N ALA A 192 2.01 -34.90 8.10
CA ALA A 192 1.81 -35.81 9.21
C ALA A 192 2.04 -35.20 10.63
N ILE A 193 2.70 -34.03 10.70
CA ILE A 193 3.04 -33.36 11.95
C ILE A 193 2.41 -31.96 11.92
N PHE A 194 1.64 -31.64 12.97
CA PHE A 194 1.10 -30.32 13.18
C PHE A 194 2.05 -29.52 14.08
N VAL A 195 2.43 -28.33 13.62
CA VAL A 195 3.35 -27.43 14.35
C VAL A 195 2.61 -26.16 14.73
N SER A 196 2.63 -25.84 16.02
CA SER A 196 2.15 -24.57 16.55
C SER A 196 3.29 -23.87 17.26
N SER A 197 3.51 -22.60 16.94
CA SER A 197 4.45 -21.76 17.68
C SER A 197 3.84 -20.41 18.01
N ALA A 198 4.22 -19.87 19.16
CA ALA A 198 3.83 -18.53 19.57
C ALA A 198 5.01 -17.85 20.27
N ASP A 199 5.24 -16.59 19.92
CA ASP A 199 6.22 -15.73 20.58
C ASP A 199 5.57 -14.42 21.00
N GLY A 200 5.94 -13.91 22.17
CA GLY A 200 5.39 -12.71 22.76
C GLY A 200 6.45 -11.66 23.05
N LYS A 201 6.26 -10.45 22.56
CA LYS A 201 7.15 -9.31 22.82
C LYS A 201 6.38 -8.11 23.36
N GLY A 202 6.89 -7.52 24.44
CA GLY A 202 6.40 -6.24 24.93
C GLY A 202 6.82 -5.09 24.01
N ILE A 203 5.86 -4.44 23.37
CA ILE A 203 6.08 -3.27 22.52
C ILE A 203 5.59 -2.00 23.21
N VAL A 204 6.33 -0.91 23.02
CA VAL A 204 5.92 0.40 23.51
C VAL A 204 4.87 0.96 22.55
N MET A 205 3.65 1.16 23.05
CA MET A 205 2.55 1.71 22.25
C MET A 205 2.60 3.23 22.24
N ARG A 206 2.40 3.82 21.07
CA ARG A 206 2.14 5.25 20.93
C ARG A 206 0.84 5.56 21.67
N GLN A 207 0.86 6.54 22.58
CA GLN A 207 -0.38 6.98 23.23
C GLN A 207 -1.24 7.70 22.19
N PRO A 208 -2.56 7.45 22.13
CA PRO A 208 -3.45 8.30 21.37
C PRO A 208 -3.31 9.73 21.93
N VAL A 209 -3.08 10.69 21.05
CA VAL A 209 -3.11 12.11 21.42
C VAL A 209 -4.54 12.37 21.90
N SER A 210 -4.73 12.65 23.19
CA SER A 210 -6.05 13.03 23.70
C SER A 210 -6.40 14.37 23.07
N GLU A 211 -7.51 14.45 22.37
CA GLU A 211 -8.00 15.65 21.69
C GLU A 211 -8.34 16.81 22.64
N THR A 212 -8.14 16.62 23.94
CA THR A 212 -8.45 17.57 25.00
C THR A 212 -7.28 18.39 25.53
N SER A 213 -6.11 18.38 24.88
CA SER A 213 -5.06 19.33 25.27
C SER A 213 -5.24 20.64 24.48
N PRO A 214 -5.66 21.75 25.14
CA PRO A 214 -5.68 23.04 24.49
C PRO A 214 -4.25 23.39 24.04
N ARG A 215 -4.09 23.77 22.78
CA ARG A 215 -2.88 24.42 22.29
C ARG A 215 -2.71 25.78 23.01
N GLY A 216 -2.06 25.76 24.14
CA GLY A 216 -1.82 26.97 24.91
C GLY A 216 -0.83 26.70 26.01
N SER A 217 0.41 27.12 25.77
CA SER A 217 1.34 27.63 26.77
C SER A 217 1.38 26.91 28.13
N SER A 218 2.34 26.00 28.29
CA SER A 218 3.11 26.00 29.54
C SER A 218 4.50 25.41 29.24
N ILE A 219 5.48 26.27 29.36
CA ILE A 219 6.88 25.90 29.55
C ILE A 219 6.93 25.21 30.92
N VAL A 220 6.81 23.88 30.90
CA VAL A 220 7.15 23.06 32.07
C VAL A 220 8.56 22.56 31.82
N PRO A 221 9.53 22.89 32.70
CA PRO A 221 10.89 22.39 32.57
C PRO A 221 10.90 20.85 32.63
N PRO A 222 11.84 20.17 31.93
CA PRO A 222 11.93 18.75 31.95
C PRO A 222 12.34 18.28 33.35
N GLN A 223 11.39 17.85 34.15
CA GLN A 223 11.68 17.19 35.41
C GLN A 223 11.81 15.67 35.20
N THR A 224 12.96 15.21 35.64
CA THR A 224 13.34 13.86 36.03
C THR A 224 13.61 12.84 34.93
N THR A 225 14.87 12.53 34.84
CA THR A 225 15.52 11.34 34.28
C THR A 225 15.09 10.04 35.00
N GLY A 226 13.85 9.67 34.86
CA GLY A 226 13.38 8.33 35.19
C GLY A 226 12.67 7.70 33.99
N PRO A 227 12.79 6.38 33.76
CA PRO A 227 12.03 5.77 32.69
C PRO A 227 10.54 5.94 33.01
N ARG A 228 9.87 6.82 32.24
CA ARG A 228 8.41 6.90 32.27
C ARG A 228 7.90 5.47 32.01
N PRO A 229 7.00 4.90 32.83
CA PRO A 229 6.40 3.62 32.54
C PRO A 229 5.61 3.76 31.23
N GLY A 230 6.29 3.49 30.11
CA GLY A 230 5.65 3.43 28.81
C GLY A 230 4.62 2.32 28.89
N ARG A 231 3.38 2.57 28.48
CA ARG A 231 2.38 1.52 28.37
C ARG A 231 2.87 0.53 27.31
N LYS A 232 3.44 -0.57 27.76
CA LYS A 232 3.77 -1.70 26.90
C LYS A 232 2.50 -2.49 26.67
N ALA A 233 2.22 -2.79 25.41
CA ALA A 233 1.26 -3.83 25.05
C ALA A 233 2.03 -5.11 24.70
N MET A 234 1.48 -6.26 25.06
CA MET A 234 2.03 -7.53 24.63
C MET A 234 1.59 -7.76 23.18
N SER A 235 2.55 -7.89 22.28
CA SER A 235 2.29 -8.39 20.94
C SER A 235 2.67 -9.86 20.88
N VAL A 236 1.74 -10.69 20.45
CA VAL A 236 1.95 -12.12 20.26
C VAL A 236 1.90 -12.41 18.78
N VAL A 237 2.93 -13.06 18.27
CA VAL A 237 2.96 -13.61 16.91
C VAL A 237 2.86 -15.10 17.02
N GLY A 238 1.89 -15.69 16.35
CA GLY A 238 1.70 -17.11 16.29
C GLY A 238 1.79 -17.65 14.88
N SER A 239 2.17 -18.92 14.75
CA SER A 239 2.10 -19.64 13.49
C SER A 239 1.59 -21.06 13.68
N LEU A 240 0.81 -21.52 12.70
CA LEU A 240 0.31 -22.89 12.59
C LEU A 240 0.64 -23.39 11.19
N TYR A 241 1.12 -24.62 11.10
CA TYR A 241 1.33 -25.30 9.82
C TYR A 241 1.44 -26.81 10.04
N SER A 242 1.24 -27.58 8.98
CA SER A 242 1.55 -28.99 8.97
C SER A 242 2.78 -29.29 8.13
N VAL A 243 3.52 -30.33 8.48
CA VAL A 243 4.73 -30.74 7.75
C VAL A 243 4.87 -32.24 7.79
N ASP A 244 5.39 -32.83 6.74
CA ASP A 244 5.70 -34.26 6.70
C ASP A 244 6.92 -34.59 7.56
N ARG A 245 7.01 -35.86 7.94
CA ARG A 245 8.15 -36.35 8.73
C ARG A 245 9.44 -36.25 7.92
N TYR A 246 10.45 -35.65 8.50
CA TYR A 246 11.80 -35.64 7.98
C TYR A 246 12.68 -36.56 8.82
N VAL A 247 12.81 -37.81 8.36
CA VAL A 247 13.61 -38.82 9.06
C VAL A 247 15.09 -38.62 8.69
N ARG A 248 15.94 -38.49 9.69
CA ARG A 248 17.39 -38.30 9.56
C ARG A 248 18.11 -39.40 10.32
N THR A 249 19.28 -39.80 9.83
CA THR A 249 20.15 -40.73 10.56
C THR A 249 20.89 -40.01 11.70
N PRO A 250 21.37 -40.76 12.73
CA PRO A 250 22.17 -40.18 13.80
C PRO A 250 23.38 -39.39 13.28
N GLU A 251 24.05 -39.89 12.23
CA GLU A 251 25.22 -39.27 11.61
C GLU A 251 24.86 -37.92 10.99
N GLN A 252 23.76 -37.85 10.27
CA GLN A 252 23.24 -36.60 9.70
C GLN A 252 22.89 -35.57 10.79
N MET A 253 22.36 -36.03 11.92
CA MET A 253 22.05 -35.14 13.05
C MET A 253 23.34 -34.59 13.67
N LEU A 254 24.36 -35.41 13.86
CA LEU A 254 25.67 -34.97 14.38
C LEU A 254 26.33 -33.96 13.45
N GLU A 255 26.29 -34.22 12.15
CA GLU A 255 26.87 -33.29 11.17
C GLU A 255 26.22 -31.92 11.23
N ILE A 256 24.90 -31.83 11.37
CA ILE A 256 24.17 -30.56 11.50
C ILE A 256 24.58 -29.83 12.80
N LEU A 257 24.69 -30.56 13.93
CA LEU A 257 25.08 -29.98 15.20
C LEU A 257 26.51 -29.40 15.17
N PHE A 258 27.44 -30.07 14.50
CA PHE A 258 28.78 -29.58 14.35
C PHE A 258 28.92 -28.43 13.35
N ARG A 259 28.09 -28.40 12.28
CA ARG A 259 28.03 -27.25 11.35
C ARG A 259 27.44 -26.00 12.02
N ALA A 260 26.50 -26.13 12.94
CA ALA A 260 25.94 -25.01 13.69
C ALA A 260 26.94 -24.26 14.58
N GLY A 261 28.12 -24.87 14.85
CA GLY A 261 29.23 -24.23 15.57
C GLY A 261 30.26 -23.54 14.68
N ALA A 262 30.09 -23.54 13.36
CA ALA A 262 30.99 -22.82 12.45
C ALA A 262 30.74 -21.29 12.50
N PRO A 263 31.79 -20.44 12.37
CA PRO A 263 31.64 -19.00 12.44
C PRO A 263 30.67 -18.45 11.38
N PRO A 264 29.95 -17.35 11.65
CA PRO A 264 28.91 -16.78 10.78
C PRO A 264 29.41 -16.28 9.41
N GLU A 265 30.70 -16.27 9.14
CA GLU A 265 31.27 -15.87 7.85
C GLU A 265 30.92 -16.82 6.70
N ALA A 266 30.47 -18.04 6.99
CA ALA A 266 30.02 -19.00 5.98
C ALA A 266 28.52 -18.84 5.59
N CYS A 267 27.76 -17.96 6.25
CA CYS A 267 26.32 -17.82 6.06
C CYS A 267 25.91 -16.54 5.30
N SER A 268 26.86 -15.76 4.79
CA SER A 268 26.58 -14.54 4.01
C SER A 268 26.31 -14.81 2.51
N GLY A 269 25.49 -15.77 2.25
CA GLY A 269 24.97 -16.04 0.93
C GLY A 269 23.68 -16.81 1.07
N GLY A 270 22.54 -16.14 0.89
CA GLY A 270 21.26 -16.78 0.65
C GLY A 270 21.27 -17.52 -0.69
N GLY A 271 22.27 -18.33 -0.92
CA GLY A 271 22.44 -19.21 -2.05
C GLY A 271 22.23 -20.64 -1.59
N ASP A 272 21.30 -21.30 -2.21
CA ASP A 272 21.18 -22.75 -2.24
C ASP A 272 22.51 -23.31 -2.78
N GLY A 273 23.55 -23.42 -1.92
CA GLY A 273 24.79 -24.10 -2.29
C GLY A 273 24.45 -25.51 -2.77
N PRO A 274 25.22 -26.10 -3.70
CA PRO A 274 24.93 -27.42 -4.22
C PRO A 274 24.85 -28.41 -3.06
N ARG A 275 23.61 -28.86 -2.76
CA ARG A 275 23.37 -29.95 -1.80
C ARG A 275 23.93 -31.24 -2.39
N PRO A 276 24.54 -32.10 -1.56
CA PRO A 276 24.87 -33.45 -2.01
C PRO A 276 23.63 -34.09 -2.66
N ALA A 277 23.82 -34.74 -3.79
CA ALA A 277 22.73 -35.32 -4.60
C ALA A 277 21.85 -36.34 -3.83
N ASP A 278 22.31 -36.86 -2.68
CA ASP A 278 21.66 -37.87 -1.85
C ASP A 278 20.98 -37.32 -0.58
N GLU A 279 20.96 -36.00 -0.36
CA GLU A 279 20.29 -35.48 0.83
C GLU A 279 18.77 -35.39 0.57
N PRO A 280 17.93 -36.07 1.37
CA PRO A 280 16.49 -36.02 1.16
C PRO A 280 16.01 -34.58 1.31
N LYS A 281 15.20 -34.13 0.34
CA LYS A 281 14.63 -32.77 0.35
C LYS A 281 13.84 -32.56 1.63
N ARG A 282 14.10 -31.46 2.33
CA ARG A 282 13.32 -31.08 3.53
C ARG A 282 11.86 -30.87 3.13
N PRO A 283 10.90 -31.42 3.88
CA PRO A 283 9.50 -31.19 3.59
C PRO A 283 9.15 -29.71 3.80
N GLU A 284 8.39 -29.17 2.87
CA GLU A 284 7.92 -27.80 2.94
C GLU A 284 6.68 -27.71 3.85
N PRO A 285 6.54 -26.64 4.65
CA PRO A 285 5.35 -26.40 5.43
C PRO A 285 4.11 -26.29 4.57
N CYS A 286 3.06 -27.04 4.90
CA CYS A 286 1.77 -27.00 4.23
C CYS A 286 0.76 -26.21 5.07
N GLY A 287 -0.08 -25.41 4.43
CA GLY A 287 -1.14 -24.68 5.12
C GLY A 287 -0.64 -23.67 6.15
N LYS A 288 0.50 -23.04 5.94
CA LYS A 288 1.08 -22.10 6.90
C LYS A 288 0.15 -20.92 7.16
N HIS A 289 -0.29 -20.79 8.40
CA HIS A 289 -1.09 -19.68 8.89
C HIS A 289 -0.29 -18.90 9.94
N VAL A 290 -0.14 -17.59 9.73
CA VAL A 290 0.57 -16.69 10.65
C VAL A 290 -0.39 -15.60 11.08
N TRP A 291 -0.43 -15.32 12.38
CA TRP A 291 -1.24 -14.22 12.93
C TRP A 291 -0.43 -13.42 13.94
N ALA A 292 -0.84 -12.19 14.15
CA ALA A 292 -0.36 -11.34 15.22
C ALA A 292 -1.54 -10.73 15.97
N ALA A 293 -1.43 -10.64 17.27
CA ALA A 293 -2.40 -9.96 18.10
C ALA A 293 -1.68 -9.06 19.11
N THR A 294 -2.27 -7.90 19.40
CA THR A 294 -1.81 -7.00 20.44
C THR A 294 -2.86 -6.96 21.55
N GLY A 295 -2.46 -7.26 22.80
CA GLY A 295 -3.33 -7.20 23.96
C GLY A 295 -2.78 -6.24 25.03
N ARG A 296 -3.65 -5.76 25.92
CA ARG A 296 -3.16 -5.14 27.15
C ARG A 296 -2.53 -6.22 28.00
N CYS A 297 -1.28 -6.00 28.47
CA CYS A 297 -0.76 -6.83 29.58
C CYS A 297 -1.78 -6.79 30.71
N PRO A 298 -2.27 -7.94 31.22
CA PRO A 298 -3.00 -7.92 32.46
C PRO A 298 -2.11 -7.25 33.50
N SER A 299 -2.63 -6.21 34.13
CA SER A 299 -1.98 -5.59 35.28
C SER A 299 -1.81 -6.71 36.33
N GLY A 300 -0.55 -7.10 36.57
CA GLY A 300 -0.23 -8.10 37.56
C GLY A 300 -0.86 -7.71 38.89
N SER A 301 -1.67 -8.58 39.40
CA SER A 301 -2.12 -8.62 40.80
C SER A 301 -1.00 -9.15 41.67
#